data_1315a528483332df78581100fe85e9ed
#
_entry.id   1315a528483332df78581100fe85e9ed
#
_cell.length_a   1.000
_cell.length_b   1.000
_cell.length_c   1.000
_cell.angle_alpha   90.00
_cell.angle_beta   90.00
_cell.angle_gamma   90.00
#
_symmetry.space_group_name_H-M   'P 1'
#
loop_
_entity.id
_entity.type
_entity.pdbx_description
1 polymer ?
#
loop_
_entity_poly.entity_id
_entity_poly.type
_entity_poly.pdbx_seq_one_letter_code
_entity_poly.pdbx_strand_id
1 'polypeptide(L)'
;MAEKQIVCCTDFSENAEAAFVKALEMAEKYIAKLLVIHVLPPVATPMFTGMDMLSGMQLLPEEPKKNLILQIEERMQQKYGNRIGDKVDYQLIVLDGHVSTEILTFLNENPVDIVVMGSYGFSGMGLVFFGSVAKRISYKAPCSVMIVRDRKKIKDKSE
;
A
#
# COMPACT_ATOMS: atom_id res chain seq x y z
N MET A 1 -22.90 -0.90 17.14
CA MET A 1 -21.55 -0.30 17.04
C MET A 1 -21.09 -0.42 15.62
N ALA A 2 -20.43 0.58 15.11
CA ALA A 2 -19.84 0.48 13.78
C ALA A 2 -18.73 -0.60 13.79
N GLU A 3 -18.66 -1.36 12.71
CA GLU A 3 -17.61 -2.35 12.52
C GLU A 3 -16.24 -1.65 12.45
N LYS A 4 -15.27 -2.16 13.21
CA LYS A 4 -13.89 -1.64 13.16
C LYS A 4 -13.25 -1.95 11.83
N GLN A 5 -12.56 -0.97 11.27
CA GLN A 5 -11.85 -1.12 9.99
C GLN A 5 -10.36 -0.87 10.13
N ILE A 6 -9.57 -1.82 9.68
CA ILE A 6 -8.12 -1.75 9.63
C ILE A 6 -7.69 -1.70 8.17
N VAL A 7 -6.95 -0.67 7.79
CA VAL A 7 -6.34 -0.55 6.46
C VAL A 7 -4.89 -1.02 6.55
N CYS A 8 -4.48 -1.88 5.62
CA CYS A 8 -3.09 -2.24 5.40
C CYS A 8 -2.65 -1.75 4.02
N CYS A 9 -1.64 -0.88 3.96
CA CYS A 9 -1.07 -0.43 2.70
C CYS A 9 0.08 -1.35 2.28
N THR A 10 0.09 -1.75 1.01
CA THR A 10 1.14 -2.61 0.44
C THR A 10 1.70 -2.07 -0.86
N ASP A 11 3.02 -2.14 -1.00
CA ASP A 11 3.76 -2.01 -2.25
C ASP A 11 4.43 -3.34 -2.65
N PHE A 12 4.03 -4.44 -2.02
CA PHE A 12 4.57 -5.79 -2.15
C PHE A 12 6.01 -5.95 -1.64
N SER A 13 6.59 -4.98 -0.96
CA SER A 13 7.90 -5.07 -0.32
C SER A 13 7.89 -5.97 0.93
N GLU A 14 9.06 -6.32 1.43
CA GLU A 14 9.19 -7.08 2.69
C GLU A 14 8.69 -6.27 3.90
N ASN A 15 8.84 -4.95 3.87
CA ASN A 15 8.28 -4.09 4.92
C ASN A 15 6.75 -4.07 4.88
N ALA A 16 6.16 -4.06 3.69
CA ALA A 16 4.71 -4.21 3.52
C ALA A 16 4.23 -5.59 3.99
N GLU A 17 5.03 -6.64 3.80
CA GLU A 17 4.74 -7.97 4.34
C GLU A 17 4.68 -7.98 5.86
N ALA A 18 5.64 -7.36 6.53
CA ALA A 18 5.62 -7.23 8.00
C ALA A 18 4.40 -6.44 8.49
N ALA A 19 4.01 -5.39 7.76
CA ALA A 19 2.80 -4.62 8.05
C ALA A 19 1.53 -5.46 7.87
N PHE A 20 1.46 -6.27 6.80
CA PHE A 20 0.32 -7.15 6.54
C PHE A 20 0.14 -8.19 7.65
N VAL A 21 1.20 -8.87 8.06
CA VAL A 21 1.13 -9.84 9.17
C VAL A 21 0.58 -9.18 10.43
N LYS A 22 1.05 -7.99 10.76
CA LYS A 22 0.57 -7.23 11.92
C LYS A 22 -0.90 -6.80 11.78
N ALA A 23 -1.29 -6.33 10.62
CA ALA A 23 -2.67 -5.91 10.34
C ALA A 23 -3.64 -7.11 10.43
N LEU A 24 -3.26 -8.28 9.91
CA LEU A 24 -4.05 -9.50 9.99
C LEU A 24 -4.22 -9.97 11.44
N GLU A 25 -3.13 -10.03 12.22
CA GLU A 25 -3.20 -10.35 13.65
C GLU A 25 -4.17 -9.43 14.41
N MET A 26 -4.13 -8.14 14.10
CA MET A 26 -5.02 -7.16 14.72
C MET A 26 -6.48 -7.37 14.27
N ALA A 27 -6.71 -7.61 12.99
CA ALA A 27 -8.05 -7.84 12.46
C ALA A 27 -8.69 -9.09 13.09
N GLU A 28 -7.95 -10.18 13.23
CA GLU A 28 -8.40 -11.39 13.92
C GLU A 28 -8.73 -11.09 15.40
N LYS A 29 -7.80 -10.42 16.09
CA LYS A 29 -7.94 -10.14 17.54
C LYS A 29 -9.10 -9.20 17.87
N TYR A 30 -9.34 -8.21 17.05
CA TYR A 30 -10.36 -7.17 17.31
C TYR A 30 -11.66 -7.41 16.54
N ILE A 31 -11.77 -8.50 15.79
CA ILE A 31 -12.92 -8.83 14.94
C ILE A 31 -13.23 -7.63 14.05
N ALA A 32 -12.21 -7.17 13.34
CA ALA A 32 -12.26 -6.01 12.47
C ALA A 32 -12.21 -6.40 11.00
N LYS A 33 -12.83 -5.62 10.14
CA LYS A 33 -12.67 -5.75 8.68
C LYS A 33 -11.27 -5.31 8.27
N LEU A 34 -10.61 -6.11 7.43
CA LEU A 34 -9.27 -5.82 6.89
C LEU A 34 -9.36 -5.33 5.45
N LEU A 35 -8.92 -4.11 5.20
CA LEU A 35 -8.83 -3.52 3.87
C LEU A 35 -7.37 -3.49 3.44
N VAL A 36 -6.98 -4.29 2.45
CA VAL A 36 -5.61 -4.28 1.90
C VAL A 36 -5.59 -3.41 0.67
N ILE A 37 -4.81 -2.34 0.70
CA ILE A 37 -4.75 -1.33 -0.35
C ILE A 37 -3.38 -1.35 -1.04
N HIS A 38 -3.41 -1.43 -2.37
CA HIS A 38 -2.28 -1.12 -3.23
C HIS A 38 -2.61 0.07 -4.12
N VAL A 39 -1.69 1.00 -4.26
CA VAL A 39 -1.85 2.15 -5.17
C VAL A 39 -0.96 1.94 -6.38
N LEU A 40 -1.57 1.90 -7.56
CA LEU A 40 -0.87 1.92 -8.84
C LEU A 40 -0.47 3.37 -9.14
N PRO A 41 0.84 3.71 -9.10
CA PRO A 41 1.28 5.05 -9.45
C PRO A 41 1.07 5.31 -10.94
N PRO A 42 0.97 6.58 -11.37
CA PRO A 42 0.88 6.91 -12.78
C PRO A 42 2.07 6.34 -13.55
N VAL A 43 1.80 5.49 -14.53
CA VAL A 43 2.84 4.91 -15.38
C VAL A 43 2.99 5.80 -16.60
N ALA A 44 4.12 6.48 -16.68
CA ALA A 44 4.49 7.26 -17.85
C ALA A 44 5.31 6.39 -18.80
N THR A 45 4.85 6.24 -20.05
CA THR A 45 5.66 5.67 -21.12
C THR A 45 6.47 6.77 -21.79
N PRO A 46 7.80 6.65 -21.90
CA PRO A 46 8.57 7.57 -22.74
C PRO A 46 8.21 7.30 -24.20
N MET A 47 7.53 8.25 -24.85
CA MET A 47 7.42 8.25 -26.29
C MET A 47 8.74 8.73 -26.88
N PHE A 48 9.52 7.79 -27.39
CA PHE A 48 10.62 8.09 -28.29
C PHE A 48 10.06 8.45 -29.68
N THR A 49 9.63 9.65 -29.86
CA THR A 49 9.55 10.27 -31.18
C THR A 49 10.64 11.32 -31.27
N GLY A 50 11.55 11.12 -32.18
CA GLY A 50 12.87 11.74 -32.26
C GLY A 50 12.96 13.24 -32.51
N MET A 51 12.08 14.09 -31.96
CA MET A 51 12.22 15.52 -32.06
C MET A 51 11.62 16.38 -30.94
N ASP A 52 10.90 15.82 -29.98
CA ASP A 52 10.35 16.61 -28.90
C ASP A 52 10.66 16.00 -27.52
N MET A 53 11.82 16.35 -26.98
CA MET A 53 12.19 16.01 -25.59
C MET A 53 11.35 16.73 -24.52
N LEU A 54 10.38 17.55 -24.88
CA LEU A 54 9.65 18.44 -23.96
C LEU A 54 8.15 18.17 -23.81
N SER A 55 7.57 17.25 -24.59
CA SER A 55 6.10 17.04 -24.55
C SER A 55 5.65 15.62 -24.24
N GLY A 56 6.48 14.78 -23.67
CA GLY A 56 6.31 13.37 -23.87
C GLY A 56 6.11 12.45 -22.69
N MET A 57 5.47 12.82 -21.61
CA MET A 57 4.95 11.81 -20.67
C MET A 57 3.49 11.56 -20.97
N GLN A 58 3.20 10.57 -21.79
CA GLN A 58 1.83 10.11 -22.00
C GLN A 58 1.49 9.01 -20.97
N LEU A 59 0.37 9.17 -20.30
CA LEU A 59 -0.18 8.13 -19.43
C LEU A 59 -0.52 6.91 -20.29
N LEU A 60 -0.42 5.72 -19.71
CA LEU A 60 -0.81 4.48 -20.39
C LEU A 60 -2.26 4.60 -20.91
N PRO A 61 -2.53 4.12 -22.13
CA PRO A 61 -3.91 3.97 -22.62
C PRO A 61 -4.74 3.12 -21.65
N GLU A 62 -6.06 3.30 -21.64
CA GLU A 62 -7.00 2.63 -20.72
C GLU A 62 -6.93 1.10 -20.75
N GLU A 63 -6.78 0.48 -21.94
CA GLU A 63 -6.79 -0.99 -22.04
C GLU A 63 -5.55 -1.66 -21.40
N PRO A 64 -4.30 -1.23 -21.65
CA PRO A 64 -3.13 -1.73 -20.92
C PRO A 64 -3.21 -1.50 -19.42
N LYS A 65 -3.81 -0.39 -18.99
CA LYS A 65 -4.00 -0.06 -17.58
C LYS A 65 -4.99 -1.01 -16.90
N LYS A 66 -6.11 -1.34 -17.54
CA LYS A 66 -7.08 -2.33 -17.03
C LYS A 66 -6.43 -3.69 -16.87
N ASN A 67 -5.65 -4.14 -17.83
CA ASN A 67 -4.93 -5.41 -17.74
C ASN A 67 -3.93 -5.42 -16.59
N LEU A 68 -3.24 -4.30 -16.36
CA LEU A 68 -2.31 -4.16 -15.24
C LEU A 68 -3.04 -4.20 -13.89
N ILE A 69 -4.19 -3.56 -13.77
CA ILE A 69 -5.01 -3.61 -12.56
C ILE A 69 -5.45 -5.05 -12.26
N LEU A 70 -5.92 -5.79 -13.26
CA LEU A 70 -6.31 -7.20 -13.10
C LEU A 70 -5.14 -8.07 -12.61
N GLN A 71 -3.95 -7.88 -13.17
CA GLN A 71 -2.74 -8.58 -12.71
C GLN A 71 -2.38 -8.25 -11.26
N ILE A 72 -2.56 -7.01 -10.87
CA ILE A 72 -2.34 -6.57 -9.49
C ILE A 72 -3.37 -7.21 -8.54
N GLU A 73 -4.64 -7.21 -8.92
CA GLU A 73 -5.71 -7.84 -8.14
C GLU A 73 -5.45 -9.34 -7.95
N GLU A 74 -5.08 -10.06 -9.01
CA GLU A 74 -4.68 -11.47 -8.92
C GLU A 74 -3.48 -11.68 -7.98
N ARG A 75 -2.46 -10.84 -8.09
CA ARG A 75 -1.30 -10.89 -7.21
C ARG A 75 -1.67 -10.62 -5.75
N MET A 76 -2.55 -9.67 -5.49
CA MET A 76 -3.06 -9.40 -4.14
C MET A 76 -3.85 -10.59 -3.60
N GLN A 77 -4.68 -11.22 -4.42
CA GLN A 77 -5.43 -12.41 -4.02
C GLN A 77 -4.50 -13.56 -3.66
N GLN A 78 -3.50 -13.84 -4.48
CA GLN A 78 -2.52 -14.90 -4.23
C GLN A 78 -1.66 -14.61 -2.99
N LYS A 79 -1.19 -13.38 -2.83
CA LYS A 79 -0.27 -13.02 -1.75
C LYS A 79 -0.97 -12.79 -0.41
N TYR A 80 -2.14 -12.20 -0.41
CA TYR A 80 -2.85 -11.78 0.80
C TYR A 80 -4.20 -12.49 0.98
N GLY A 81 -5.06 -12.45 0.01
CA GLY A 81 -6.42 -12.99 0.10
C GLY A 81 -6.45 -14.46 0.52
N ASN A 82 -5.64 -15.29 -0.11
CA ASN A 82 -5.56 -16.72 0.21
C ASN A 82 -5.07 -17.00 1.65
N ARG A 83 -4.30 -16.09 2.24
CA ARG A 83 -3.79 -16.19 3.62
C ARG A 83 -4.80 -15.70 4.65
N ILE A 84 -5.61 -14.71 4.30
CA ILE A 84 -6.70 -14.23 5.16
C ILE A 84 -7.78 -15.31 5.26
N GLY A 85 -8.20 -15.84 4.12
CA GLY A 85 -9.23 -16.90 4.05
C GLY A 85 -10.54 -16.45 4.70
N ASP A 86 -11.17 -17.35 5.44
CA ASP A 86 -12.45 -17.13 6.11
C ASP A 86 -12.32 -16.58 7.55
N LYS A 87 -11.10 -16.25 7.99
CA LYS A 87 -10.85 -15.82 9.37
C LYS A 87 -11.31 -14.40 9.67
N VAL A 88 -11.28 -13.55 8.67
CA VAL A 88 -11.54 -12.12 8.77
C VAL A 88 -12.32 -11.67 7.56
N ASP A 89 -13.33 -10.82 7.74
CA ASP A 89 -13.92 -10.10 6.60
C ASP A 89 -12.87 -9.17 6.01
N TYR A 90 -12.65 -9.26 4.71
CA TYR A 90 -11.61 -8.47 4.05
C TYR A 90 -12.02 -7.97 2.67
N GLN A 91 -11.29 -6.98 2.23
CA GLN A 91 -11.39 -6.45 0.88
C GLN A 91 -10.01 -6.10 0.34
N LEU A 92 -9.74 -6.47 -0.91
CA LEU A 92 -8.53 -6.08 -1.64
C LEU A 92 -8.88 -4.91 -2.55
N ILE A 93 -8.11 -3.84 -2.48
CA ILE A 93 -8.42 -2.58 -3.15
C ILE A 93 -7.21 -2.10 -3.93
N VAL A 94 -7.39 -1.87 -5.22
CA VAL A 94 -6.40 -1.21 -6.07
C VAL A 94 -6.87 0.22 -6.33
N LEU A 95 -6.07 1.18 -5.91
CA LEU A 95 -6.25 2.60 -6.21
C LEU A 95 -5.28 3.01 -7.31
N ASP A 96 -5.58 4.09 -8.01
CA ASP A 96 -4.81 4.58 -9.14
C ASP A 96 -4.55 6.07 -8.99
N GLY A 97 -3.30 6.45 -8.93
CA GLY A 97 -2.87 7.82 -8.77
C GLY A 97 -1.62 8.00 -7.93
N HIS A 98 -1.42 9.18 -7.40
CA HIS A 98 -0.28 9.48 -6.55
C HIS A 98 -0.44 8.77 -5.19
N VAL A 99 0.50 7.91 -4.83
CA VAL A 99 0.39 6.93 -3.74
C VAL A 99 -0.14 7.55 -2.44
N SER A 100 0.54 8.53 -1.88
CA SER A 100 0.12 9.11 -0.60
C SER A 100 -1.17 9.94 -0.69
N THR A 101 -1.48 10.50 -1.85
CA THR A 101 -2.72 11.25 -2.08
C THR A 101 -3.91 10.31 -2.10
N GLU A 102 -3.83 9.22 -2.86
CA GLU A 102 -4.91 8.23 -2.96
C GLU A 102 -5.19 7.56 -1.62
N ILE A 103 -4.15 7.21 -0.86
CA ILE A 103 -4.32 6.67 0.48
C ILE A 103 -5.03 7.68 1.39
N LEU A 104 -4.59 8.93 1.43
CA LEU A 104 -5.23 9.96 2.27
C LEU A 104 -6.67 10.23 1.87
N THR A 105 -6.97 10.27 0.58
CA THR A 105 -8.34 10.41 0.09
C THR A 105 -9.21 9.26 0.58
N PHE A 106 -8.72 8.03 0.42
CA PHE A 106 -9.43 6.85 0.90
C PHE A 106 -9.70 6.90 2.41
N LEU A 107 -8.68 7.25 3.20
CA LEU A 107 -8.81 7.35 4.68
C LEU A 107 -9.79 8.45 5.12
N ASN A 108 -9.91 9.53 4.35
CA ASN A 108 -10.87 10.61 4.66
C ASN A 108 -12.32 10.27 4.27
N GLU A 109 -12.49 9.43 3.26
CA GLU A 109 -13.82 9.06 2.74
C GLU A 109 -14.42 7.82 3.41
N ASN A 110 -13.62 7.08 4.17
CA ASN A 110 -14.04 5.82 4.80
C ASN A 110 -13.83 5.83 6.32
N PRO A 111 -14.67 5.13 7.09
CA PRO A 111 -14.58 5.11 8.55
C PRO A 111 -13.46 4.17 9.03
N VAL A 112 -12.21 4.54 8.78
CA VAL A 112 -11.03 3.74 9.13
C VAL A 112 -10.58 4.07 10.56
N ASP A 113 -10.38 3.05 11.40
CA ASP A 113 -9.87 3.21 12.76
C ASP A 113 -8.35 3.33 12.80
N ILE A 114 -7.66 2.53 11.98
CA ILE A 114 -6.21 2.52 11.93
C ILE A 114 -5.70 2.13 10.54
N VAL A 115 -4.66 2.81 10.09
CA VAL A 115 -3.87 2.41 8.92
C VAL A 115 -2.52 1.83 9.36
N VAL A 116 -2.19 0.67 8.82
CA VAL A 116 -0.95 -0.09 9.08
C VAL A 116 -0.11 -0.10 7.81
N MET A 117 1.15 0.24 7.92
CA MET A 117 2.04 0.30 6.78
C MET A 117 3.50 0.05 7.17
N GLY A 118 4.32 -0.33 6.21
CA GLY A 118 5.76 -0.46 6.40
C GLY A 118 6.44 0.91 6.56
N SER A 119 7.58 0.92 7.22
CA SER A 119 8.34 2.15 7.46
C SER A 119 8.94 2.76 6.19
N TYR A 120 9.28 1.92 5.19
CA TYR A 120 9.73 2.32 3.86
C TYR A 120 9.39 1.22 2.85
N GLY A 121 9.29 1.58 1.56
CA GLY A 121 9.03 0.64 0.47
C GLY A 121 10.31 0.20 -0.24
N PHE A 122 10.19 -0.20 -1.50
CA PHE A 122 11.31 -0.63 -2.34
C PHE A 122 12.38 0.44 -2.57
N SER A 123 12.02 1.71 -2.60
CA SER A 123 12.94 2.83 -2.81
C SER A 123 13.72 3.23 -1.56
N GLY A 124 13.43 2.62 -0.41
CA GLY A 124 14.06 2.94 0.86
C GLY A 124 15.48 2.42 0.96
N MET A 125 16.46 3.22 0.62
CA MET A 125 17.87 2.96 0.88
C MET A 125 18.17 3.12 2.36
N GLY A 126 18.10 2.07 3.08
CA GLY A 126 18.93 1.60 4.20
C GLY A 126 19.34 2.49 5.34
N LEU A 127 18.98 3.72 5.52
CA LEU A 127 19.38 4.54 6.65
C LEU A 127 18.20 5.28 7.30
N VAL A 128 17.67 4.66 8.34
CA VAL A 128 17.12 5.31 9.55
C VAL A 128 15.78 6.02 9.43
N PHE A 129 15.27 6.43 8.28
CA PHE A 129 14.10 7.30 8.23
C PHE A 129 12.91 6.68 7.50
N PHE A 130 11.71 7.12 7.85
CA PHE A 130 10.48 6.74 7.18
C PHE A 130 10.52 7.08 5.69
N GLY A 131 9.99 6.21 4.86
CA GLY A 131 9.74 6.51 3.46
C GLY A 131 8.80 7.71 3.31
N SER A 132 8.85 8.36 2.16
CA SER A 132 8.06 9.57 1.89
C SER A 132 6.54 9.37 2.10
N VAL A 133 6.03 8.21 1.70
CA VAL A 133 4.62 7.84 1.89
C VAL A 133 4.29 7.70 3.37
N ALA A 134 5.05 6.88 4.12
CA ALA A 134 4.85 6.67 5.55
C ALA A 134 4.91 7.99 6.33
N LYS A 135 5.89 8.84 6.02
CA LYS A 135 6.01 10.17 6.62
C LYS A 135 4.76 11.03 6.36
N ARG A 136 4.31 11.13 5.12
CA ARG A 136 3.15 11.96 4.76
C ARG A 136 1.86 11.44 5.39
N ILE A 137 1.65 10.12 5.41
CA ILE A 137 0.49 9.51 6.03
C ILE A 137 0.49 9.75 7.55
N SER A 138 1.64 9.58 8.23
CA SER A 138 1.73 9.80 9.67
C SER A 138 1.38 11.23 10.11
N TYR A 139 1.60 12.23 9.25
CA TYR A 139 1.24 13.62 9.54
C TYR A 139 -0.20 13.99 9.19
N LYS A 140 -0.80 13.35 8.20
CA LYS A 140 -2.05 13.82 7.58
C LYS A 140 -3.23 12.86 7.69
N ALA A 141 -3.03 11.63 8.15
CA ALA A 141 -4.11 10.67 8.28
C ALA A 141 -5.15 11.14 9.31
N PRO A 142 -6.45 10.97 9.04
CA PRO A 142 -7.52 11.30 9.97
C PRO A 142 -7.73 10.23 11.06
N CYS A 143 -6.98 9.13 11.01
CA CYS A 143 -7.07 7.98 11.91
C CYS A 143 -5.73 7.66 12.55
N SER A 144 -5.69 6.65 13.42
CA SER A 144 -4.44 6.13 13.97
C SER A 144 -3.54 5.57 12.87
N VAL A 145 -2.23 5.74 13.02
CA VAL A 145 -1.23 5.25 12.08
C VAL A 145 -0.25 4.34 12.80
N MET A 146 -0.11 3.12 12.30
CA MET A 146 0.87 2.16 12.79
C MET A 146 1.95 1.94 11.73
N ILE A 147 3.18 2.27 12.06
CA ILE A 147 4.35 2.01 11.21
C ILE A 147 5.05 0.75 11.71
N VAL A 148 5.13 -0.25 10.84
CA VAL A 148 5.73 -1.55 11.15
C VAL A 148 7.13 -1.64 10.54
N ARG A 149 8.08 -2.08 11.33
CA ARG A 149 9.46 -2.34 10.91
C ARG A 149 9.72 -3.85 10.85
N ASP A 150 10.43 -4.30 9.84
CA ASP A 150 10.91 -5.67 9.79
C ASP A 150 12.09 -5.84 10.74
N ARG A 151 11.89 -6.64 11.80
CA ARG A 151 12.92 -6.92 12.82
C ARG A 151 14.14 -7.65 12.26
N LYS A 152 14.00 -8.42 11.19
CA LYS A 152 15.12 -9.16 10.59
C LYS A 152 16.16 -8.19 10.02
N LYS A 153 15.72 -7.09 9.40
CA LYS A 153 16.61 -6.07 8.83
C LYS A 153 17.30 -5.18 9.87
N ILE A 154 16.80 -5.12 11.09
CA ILE A 154 17.43 -4.32 12.17
C ILE A 154 18.63 -5.07 12.75
N LYS A 155 18.61 -6.41 12.80
CA LYS A 155 19.71 -7.23 13.34
C LYS A 155 20.92 -7.26 12.41
N ASP A 156 20.71 -7.30 11.09
CA ASP A 156 21.82 -7.34 10.10
C ASP A 156 22.62 -6.03 10.01
N LYS A 157 22.19 -4.96 10.69
CA LYS A 157 22.88 -3.66 10.70
C LYS A 157 23.61 -3.36 12.01
N SER A 158 23.54 -4.26 12.99
CA SER A 158 24.20 -4.13 14.29
C SER A 158 25.45 -5.02 14.42
N GLU A 159 25.83 -5.71 13.36
CA GLU A 159 27.12 -6.40 13.17
C GLU A 159 27.94 -5.68 12.09
#